data_83c551a71eed55a04c4c0698a00ba87f
#
_entry.id   83c551a71eed55a04c4c0698a00ba87f
#
_cell.length_a   1.000
_cell.length_b   1.000
_cell.length_c   1.000
_cell.angle_alpha   90.00
_cell.angle_beta   90.00
_cell.angle_gamma   90.00
#
_symmetry.space_group_name_H-M   'P 1'
#
loop_
_entity.id
_entity.type
_entity.pdbx_description
1 polymer ?
#
loop_
_entity_poly.entity_id
_entity_poly.type
_entity_poly.pdbx_seq_one_letter_code
_entity_poly.pdbx_strand_id
1 'polypeptide(L)'
;MKPFKAYRLEQVNEEVVGSVKTLTETDLPEGEVLVKVHYSGINYKDAMANMTQSPIVKHYPFTPGIDLAGEVVESIDDRFSVGDKVIVTSYELGVSHDGGFSEYQRVKAEWVVPLPEGLTLKQAMILGTAGLTAALSVDQLEQHQIDQALPVLVTGATGGVGSISTAILNNLGYRVAAMTGKSEMHDWLMTLGAESIVDREAFMDEKPRVLDREQYSGAVEVAGGDVLSRVLTKVKYNGTVSLSGLTAGVKVPATVYPFILRGIHLAGIDSVYCPIAKRKAMWQRLATDYKLSDQQFNQIGHEVITLADLSEKLPKILSGGAKGRYLVSFV
;
A
#
# COMPACT_ATOMS: atom_id res chain seq x y z
N MET A 1 -7.69 4.93 -31.50
CA MET A 1 -7.08 3.82 -30.72
C MET A 1 -7.76 2.48 -31.03
N LYS A 2 -7.08 1.31 -30.93
CA LYS A 2 -7.74 -0.01 -31.03
C LYS A 2 -8.54 -0.29 -29.77
N PRO A 3 -9.63 -1.11 -29.86
CA PRO A 3 -10.32 -1.59 -28.66
C PRO A 3 -9.36 -2.31 -27.69
N PHE A 4 -9.57 -2.19 -26.40
CA PHE A 4 -8.70 -2.69 -25.35
C PHE A 4 -9.50 -3.35 -24.21
N LYS A 5 -8.84 -4.12 -23.35
CA LYS A 5 -9.48 -4.83 -22.24
C LYS A 5 -9.35 -4.06 -20.93
N ALA A 6 -10.43 -4.11 -20.14
CA ALA A 6 -10.47 -3.61 -18.76
C ALA A 6 -11.34 -4.52 -17.89
N TYR A 7 -11.05 -4.57 -16.60
CA TYR A 7 -11.94 -5.17 -15.61
C TYR A 7 -12.97 -4.13 -15.21
N ARG A 8 -14.24 -4.43 -15.46
CA ARG A 8 -15.35 -3.50 -15.28
C ARG A 8 -16.29 -3.99 -14.22
N LEU A 9 -16.61 -3.14 -13.25
CA LEU A 9 -17.68 -3.34 -12.28
C LEU A 9 -18.97 -2.81 -12.86
N GLU A 10 -20.01 -3.61 -12.82
CA GLU A 10 -21.37 -3.26 -13.24
C GLU A 10 -22.36 -3.55 -12.10
N GLN A 11 -23.39 -2.75 -11.97
CA GLN A 11 -24.47 -3.04 -11.02
C GLN A 11 -25.59 -3.78 -11.76
N VAL A 12 -25.85 -5.02 -11.34
CA VAL A 12 -26.86 -5.90 -11.91
C VAL A 12 -27.78 -6.40 -10.77
N ASN A 13 -29.05 -6.06 -10.79
CA ASN A 13 -30.02 -6.45 -9.75
C ASN A 13 -29.53 -6.17 -8.31
N GLU A 14 -29.04 -4.96 -8.08
CA GLU A 14 -28.46 -4.48 -6.81
C GLU A 14 -27.13 -5.14 -6.39
N GLU A 15 -26.62 -6.11 -7.14
CA GLU A 15 -25.31 -6.71 -6.92
C GLU A 15 -24.23 -6.06 -7.80
N VAL A 16 -23.01 -5.99 -7.31
CA VAL A 16 -21.85 -5.55 -8.07
C VAL A 16 -21.15 -6.77 -8.67
N VAL A 17 -21.07 -6.80 -10.00
CA VAL A 17 -20.45 -7.89 -10.75
C VAL A 17 -19.25 -7.35 -11.52
N GLY A 18 -18.07 -7.91 -11.26
CA GLY A 18 -16.85 -7.59 -11.98
C GLY A 18 -16.59 -8.58 -13.12
N SER A 19 -16.27 -8.05 -14.31
CA SER A 19 -15.94 -8.88 -15.47
C SER A 19 -15.02 -8.15 -16.44
N VAL A 20 -14.28 -8.90 -17.27
CA VAL A 20 -13.46 -8.33 -18.32
C VAL A 20 -14.34 -7.86 -19.48
N LYS A 21 -14.21 -6.61 -19.85
CA LYS A 21 -14.93 -5.98 -20.99
C LYS A 21 -13.96 -5.48 -22.04
N THR A 22 -14.46 -5.31 -23.26
CA THR A 22 -13.76 -4.59 -24.31
C THR A 22 -14.26 -3.16 -24.34
N LEU A 23 -13.35 -2.23 -24.17
CA LEU A 23 -13.60 -0.79 -24.18
C LEU A 23 -13.01 -0.14 -25.41
N THR A 24 -13.40 1.10 -25.66
CA THR A 24 -12.91 1.96 -26.74
C THR A 24 -12.41 3.28 -26.17
N GLU A 25 -11.82 4.12 -26.98
CA GLU A 25 -11.31 5.43 -26.56
C GLU A 25 -12.39 6.33 -25.93
N THR A 26 -13.63 6.20 -26.38
CA THR A 26 -14.78 6.97 -25.84
C THR A 26 -15.22 6.54 -24.44
N ASP A 27 -14.74 5.38 -23.99
CA ASP A 27 -15.00 4.88 -22.64
C ASP A 27 -13.97 5.35 -21.61
N LEU A 28 -12.87 5.99 -22.08
CA LEU A 28 -11.83 6.53 -21.20
C LEU A 28 -12.33 7.80 -20.49
N PRO A 29 -11.96 8.00 -19.21
CA PRO A 29 -12.29 9.22 -18.48
C PRO A 29 -11.49 10.43 -19.03
N GLU A 30 -11.80 11.61 -18.51
CA GLU A 30 -11.05 12.83 -18.80
C GLU A 30 -9.66 12.80 -18.14
N GLY A 31 -8.70 13.46 -18.77
CA GLY A 31 -7.32 13.60 -18.30
C GLY A 31 -6.38 13.99 -19.42
N GLU A 32 -5.21 14.50 -19.07
CA GLU A 32 -4.23 15.05 -20.00
C GLU A 32 -3.25 14.00 -20.53
N VAL A 33 -3.08 12.87 -19.82
CA VAL A 33 -2.07 11.86 -20.14
C VAL A 33 -2.72 10.51 -20.36
N LEU A 34 -2.55 9.93 -21.56
CA LEU A 34 -2.96 8.57 -21.87
C LEU A 34 -1.78 7.61 -21.66
N VAL A 35 -1.96 6.65 -20.77
CA VAL A 35 -0.95 5.65 -20.42
C VAL A 35 -1.35 4.29 -20.95
N LYS A 36 -0.45 3.62 -21.68
CA LYS A 36 -0.51 2.18 -21.91
C LYS A 36 0.00 1.50 -20.64
N VAL A 37 -0.91 0.87 -19.93
CA VAL A 37 -0.61 0.23 -18.64
C VAL A 37 0.15 -1.07 -18.90
N HIS A 38 1.25 -1.26 -18.19
CA HIS A 38 2.02 -2.51 -18.23
C HIS A 38 1.72 -3.36 -17.00
N TYR A 39 1.59 -2.73 -15.84
CA TYR A 39 1.27 -3.38 -14.57
C TYR A 39 0.34 -2.52 -13.73
N SER A 40 -0.52 -3.17 -12.95
CA SER A 40 -1.33 -2.53 -11.91
C SER A 40 -1.21 -3.32 -10.61
N GLY A 41 -0.87 -2.64 -9.51
CA GLY A 41 -0.78 -3.26 -8.19
C GLY A 41 -2.16 -3.42 -7.57
N ILE A 42 -2.42 -4.56 -6.91
CA ILE A 42 -3.70 -4.80 -6.24
C ILE A 42 -3.59 -4.37 -4.77
N ASN A 43 -4.58 -3.62 -4.30
CA ASN A 43 -4.66 -3.12 -2.94
C ASN A 43 -5.97 -3.55 -2.25
N TYR A 44 -5.99 -3.49 -0.92
CA TYR A 44 -7.19 -3.76 -0.13
C TYR A 44 -8.38 -2.87 -0.55
N LYS A 45 -8.09 -1.62 -0.94
CA LYS A 45 -9.09 -0.66 -1.43
C LYS A 45 -9.75 -1.12 -2.73
N ASP A 46 -9.02 -1.76 -3.64
CA ASP A 46 -9.57 -2.32 -4.88
C ASP A 46 -10.53 -3.48 -4.58
N ALA A 47 -10.19 -4.29 -3.58
CA ALA A 47 -11.07 -5.36 -3.12
C ALA A 47 -12.35 -4.80 -2.47
N MET A 48 -12.26 -3.69 -1.71
CA MET A 48 -13.44 -2.99 -1.19
C MET A 48 -14.29 -2.37 -2.31
N ALA A 49 -13.68 -1.91 -3.40
CA ALA A 49 -14.39 -1.39 -4.57
C ALA A 49 -15.28 -2.47 -5.22
N ASN A 50 -14.90 -3.74 -5.15
CA ASN A 50 -15.63 -4.89 -5.71
C ASN A 50 -16.78 -5.39 -4.81
N MET A 51 -17.06 -4.76 -3.67
CA MET A 51 -18.15 -5.15 -2.77
C MET A 51 -19.48 -4.60 -3.28
N THR A 52 -20.57 -5.36 -3.10
CA THR A 52 -21.94 -4.92 -3.47
C THR A 52 -22.34 -3.61 -2.79
N GLN A 53 -21.94 -3.39 -1.53
CA GLN A 53 -22.13 -2.12 -0.84
C GLN A 53 -20.78 -1.43 -0.66
N SER A 54 -20.12 -1.10 -1.78
CA SER A 54 -18.79 -0.51 -1.75
C SER A 54 -18.80 0.86 -1.04
N PRO A 55 -17.93 1.05 -0.04
CA PRO A 55 -17.68 2.37 0.52
C PRO A 55 -16.82 3.24 -0.42
N ILE A 56 -16.24 2.67 -1.47
CA ILE A 56 -15.26 3.30 -2.36
C ILE A 56 -15.93 3.80 -3.64
N VAL A 57 -16.59 2.89 -4.41
CA VAL A 57 -17.22 3.22 -5.70
C VAL A 57 -18.68 3.59 -5.50
N LYS A 58 -19.11 4.67 -6.16
CA LYS A 58 -20.49 5.21 -6.05
C LYS A 58 -21.25 5.20 -7.38
N HIS A 59 -20.56 5.04 -8.49
CA HIS A 59 -21.13 5.07 -9.83
C HIS A 59 -20.66 3.87 -10.65
N TYR A 60 -21.58 3.30 -11.43
CA TYR A 60 -21.31 2.17 -12.31
C TYR A 60 -21.82 2.48 -13.73
N PRO A 61 -21.20 1.93 -14.80
CA PRO A 61 -20.06 0.99 -14.76
C PRO A 61 -18.74 1.68 -14.38
N PHE A 62 -17.81 0.95 -13.75
CA PHE A 62 -16.57 1.52 -13.20
C PHE A 62 -15.39 0.56 -13.34
N THR A 63 -14.19 1.08 -13.63
CA THR A 63 -12.93 0.32 -13.66
C THR A 63 -12.15 0.59 -12.37
N PRO A 64 -11.95 -0.40 -11.47
CA PRO A 64 -11.13 -0.22 -10.27
C PRO A 64 -9.63 -0.29 -10.56
N GLY A 65 -8.79 -0.21 -9.51
CA GLY A 65 -7.34 -0.24 -9.58
C GLY A 65 -6.73 1.12 -9.24
N ILE A 66 -6.31 1.29 -7.97
CA ILE A 66 -5.76 2.57 -7.47
C ILE A 66 -4.28 2.79 -7.83
N ASP A 67 -3.66 1.83 -8.52
CA ASP A 67 -2.26 1.87 -8.94
C ASP A 67 -2.13 1.52 -10.43
N LEU A 68 -1.25 2.20 -11.14
CA LEU A 68 -0.79 1.78 -12.46
C LEU A 68 0.65 2.23 -12.72
N ALA A 69 1.36 1.47 -13.57
CA ALA A 69 2.62 1.88 -14.18
C ALA A 69 2.64 1.45 -15.64
N GLY A 70 3.16 2.32 -16.50
CA GLY A 70 3.16 2.08 -17.94
C GLY A 70 3.92 3.14 -18.70
N GLU A 71 3.63 3.23 -19.99
CA GLU A 71 4.23 4.20 -20.92
C GLU A 71 3.19 5.20 -21.41
N VAL A 72 3.57 6.46 -21.47
CA VAL A 72 2.76 7.52 -22.08
C VAL A 72 2.64 7.26 -23.58
N VAL A 73 1.41 7.23 -24.09
CA VAL A 73 1.14 7.06 -25.53
C VAL A 73 0.52 8.31 -26.15
N GLU A 74 -0.01 9.21 -25.33
CA GLU A 74 -0.52 10.54 -25.73
C GLU A 74 -0.46 11.47 -24.53
N SER A 75 -0.10 12.73 -24.72
CA SER A 75 -0.16 13.77 -23.69
C SER A 75 -0.46 15.12 -24.33
N ILE A 76 -1.30 15.91 -23.65
CA ILE A 76 -1.52 17.33 -23.94
C ILE A 76 -0.85 18.22 -22.87
N ASP A 77 -0.13 17.62 -21.92
CA ASP A 77 0.65 18.32 -20.88
C ASP A 77 2.14 18.24 -21.22
N ASP A 78 2.80 19.41 -21.30
CA ASP A 78 4.20 19.54 -21.75
C ASP A 78 5.22 18.85 -20.81
N ARG A 79 4.79 18.43 -19.61
CA ARG A 79 5.65 17.71 -18.66
C ARG A 79 5.90 16.26 -19.04
N PHE A 80 5.09 15.70 -19.97
CA PHE A 80 5.14 14.29 -20.33
C PHE A 80 5.16 14.10 -21.86
N SER A 81 6.05 13.26 -22.32
CA SER A 81 6.24 12.92 -23.73
C SER A 81 5.87 11.47 -24.00
N VAL A 82 5.48 11.16 -25.25
CA VAL A 82 5.25 9.77 -25.68
C VAL A 82 6.52 8.94 -25.47
N GLY A 83 6.36 7.78 -24.83
CA GLY A 83 7.44 6.87 -24.44
C GLY A 83 7.95 7.05 -23.01
N ASP A 84 7.54 8.13 -22.31
CA ASP A 84 7.89 8.28 -20.89
C ASP A 84 7.30 7.16 -20.05
N LYS A 85 8.12 6.56 -19.19
CA LYS A 85 7.67 5.59 -18.19
C LYS A 85 7.17 6.32 -16.96
N VAL A 86 5.96 5.97 -16.54
CA VAL A 86 5.24 6.70 -15.49
C VAL A 86 4.58 5.77 -14.48
N ILE A 87 4.31 6.35 -13.31
CA ILE A 87 3.60 5.74 -12.19
C ILE A 87 2.43 6.67 -11.83
N VAL A 88 1.26 6.09 -11.57
CA VAL A 88 0.14 6.80 -10.93
C VAL A 88 -0.37 5.95 -9.79
N THR A 89 -0.45 6.53 -8.59
CA THR A 89 -0.93 5.82 -7.39
C THR A 89 -1.88 6.70 -6.61
N SER A 90 -2.99 6.11 -6.16
CA SER A 90 -3.98 6.79 -5.30
C SER A 90 -4.65 8.01 -5.95
N TYR A 91 -4.80 9.13 -5.21
CA TYR A 91 -5.70 10.22 -5.55
C TYR A 91 -7.12 9.67 -5.80
N GLU A 92 -7.75 10.07 -6.92
CA GLU A 92 -9.08 9.59 -7.30
C GLU A 92 -9.04 8.35 -8.20
N LEU A 93 -7.87 7.91 -8.65
CA LEU A 93 -7.68 6.74 -9.50
C LEU A 93 -8.28 5.49 -8.83
N GLY A 94 -9.16 4.78 -9.52
CA GLY A 94 -9.84 3.58 -9.00
C GLY A 94 -10.85 3.85 -7.86
N VAL A 95 -11.23 5.11 -7.63
CA VAL A 95 -12.18 5.55 -6.59
C VAL A 95 -13.35 6.33 -7.20
N SER A 96 -13.10 7.52 -7.72
CA SER A 96 -14.08 8.36 -8.43
C SER A 96 -13.68 8.63 -9.88
N HIS A 97 -12.50 8.22 -10.27
CA HIS A 97 -11.96 8.21 -11.62
C HIS A 97 -11.59 6.76 -11.97
N ASP A 98 -11.93 6.30 -13.17
CA ASP A 98 -11.61 4.94 -13.63
C ASP A 98 -10.12 4.60 -13.39
N GLY A 99 -9.84 3.37 -12.97
CA GLY A 99 -8.56 2.94 -12.42
C GLY A 99 -7.69 2.11 -13.35
N GLY A 100 -6.62 1.55 -12.77
CA GLY A 100 -5.53 0.89 -13.45
C GLY A 100 -5.79 -0.55 -13.90
N PHE A 101 -6.95 -1.16 -13.61
CA PHE A 101 -7.27 -2.49 -14.12
C PHE A 101 -7.75 -2.44 -15.57
N SER A 102 -6.95 -1.83 -16.42
CA SER A 102 -7.21 -1.56 -17.84
C SER A 102 -5.90 -1.54 -18.60
N GLU A 103 -5.90 -2.02 -19.86
CA GLU A 103 -4.72 -1.97 -20.76
C GLU A 103 -4.32 -0.53 -21.10
N TYR A 104 -5.26 0.41 -21.08
CA TYR A 104 -5.04 1.85 -21.27
C TYR A 104 -5.83 2.64 -20.24
N GLN A 105 -5.24 3.73 -19.76
CA GLN A 105 -5.92 4.64 -18.86
C GLN A 105 -5.54 6.08 -19.13
N ARG A 106 -6.53 6.97 -19.19
CA ARG A 106 -6.33 8.41 -19.27
C ARG A 106 -6.37 8.98 -17.86
N VAL A 107 -5.36 9.76 -17.49
CA VAL A 107 -5.18 10.25 -16.11
C VAL A 107 -4.86 11.73 -16.09
N LYS A 108 -5.14 12.39 -14.97
CA LYS A 108 -4.75 13.78 -14.75
C LYS A 108 -3.23 13.89 -14.63
N ALA A 109 -2.63 14.83 -15.35
CA ALA A 109 -1.18 15.02 -15.37
C ALA A 109 -0.59 15.36 -13.99
N GLU A 110 -1.37 15.98 -13.10
CA GLU A 110 -0.97 16.30 -11.73
C GLU A 110 -0.77 15.06 -10.82
N TRP A 111 -1.32 13.89 -11.21
CA TRP A 111 -1.13 12.62 -10.47
C TRP A 111 0.08 11.83 -10.94
N VAL A 112 0.62 12.18 -12.10
CA VAL A 112 1.66 11.39 -12.76
C VAL A 112 3.03 11.66 -12.15
N VAL A 113 3.73 10.58 -11.83
CA VAL A 113 5.11 10.58 -11.38
C VAL A 113 5.97 9.90 -12.44
N PRO A 114 7.01 10.53 -12.98
CA PRO A 114 7.99 9.85 -13.81
C PRO A 114 8.58 8.65 -13.06
N LEU A 115 8.78 7.52 -13.73
CA LEU A 115 9.44 6.36 -13.13
C LEU A 115 10.87 6.73 -12.74
N PRO A 116 11.25 6.67 -11.45
CA PRO A 116 12.62 6.97 -11.04
C PRO A 116 13.63 6.00 -11.64
N GLU A 117 14.81 6.49 -11.97
CA GLU A 117 15.93 5.65 -12.35
C GLU A 117 16.23 4.63 -11.23
N GLY A 118 16.51 3.39 -11.62
CA GLY A 118 16.77 2.30 -10.68
C GLY A 118 15.56 1.44 -10.35
N LEU A 119 14.35 1.77 -10.84
CA LEU A 119 13.15 0.92 -10.76
C LEU A 119 12.68 0.50 -12.15
N THR A 120 12.15 -0.71 -12.26
CA THR A 120 11.35 -1.16 -13.40
C THR A 120 9.86 -0.88 -13.15
N LEU A 121 9.04 -0.85 -14.23
CA LEU A 121 7.57 -0.71 -14.10
C LEU A 121 6.97 -1.81 -13.22
N LYS A 122 7.50 -3.05 -13.31
CA LYS A 122 7.08 -4.17 -12.45
C LYS A 122 7.41 -3.92 -10.99
N GLN A 123 8.65 -3.51 -10.68
CA GLN A 123 9.06 -3.17 -9.31
C GLN A 123 8.24 -2.00 -8.75
N ALA A 124 7.98 -0.98 -9.57
CA ALA A 124 7.11 0.13 -9.18
C ALA A 124 5.70 -0.35 -8.78
N MET A 125 5.14 -1.36 -9.42
CA MET A 125 3.82 -1.89 -9.08
C MET A 125 3.85 -2.94 -7.96
N ILE A 126 4.98 -3.62 -7.73
CA ILE A 126 5.20 -4.36 -6.47
C ILE A 126 5.13 -3.38 -5.28
N LEU A 127 5.72 -2.20 -5.41
CA LEU A 127 5.61 -1.14 -4.41
C LEU A 127 4.19 -0.55 -4.40
N GLY A 128 3.78 0.11 -5.46
CA GLY A 128 2.47 0.75 -5.58
C GLY A 128 2.14 1.72 -4.45
N THR A 129 0.87 1.90 -4.16
CA THR A 129 0.39 2.66 -3.00
C THR A 129 0.91 2.08 -1.67
N ALA A 130 1.07 0.75 -1.58
CA ALA A 130 1.59 0.11 -0.37
C ALA A 130 3.05 0.50 -0.10
N GLY A 131 3.89 0.54 -1.13
CA GLY A 131 5.29 0.98 -1.02
C GLY A 131 5.42 2.46 -0.70
N LEU A 132 4.60 3.31 -1.33
CA LEU A 132 4.53 4.73 -0.99
C LEU A 132 4.14 4.93 0.47
N THR A 133 3.13 4.19 0.95
CA THR A 133 2.68 4.24 2.35
C THR A 133 3.77 3.77 3.32
N ALA A 134 4.47 2.69 2.97
CA ALA A 134 5.61 2.20 3.74
C ALA A 134 6.74 3.23 3.80
N ALA A 135 7.09 3.85 2.67
CA ALA A 135 8.12 4.89 2.60
C ALA A 135 7.75 6.12 3.47
N LEU A 136 6.51 6.60 3.37
CA LEU A 136 6.01 7.70 4.21
C LEU A 136 6.04 7.32 5.70
N SER A 137 5.71 6.07 6.03
CA SER A 137 5.73 5.58 7.41
C SER A 137 7.14 5.56 7.99
N VAL A 138 8.10 5.01 7.25
CA VAL A 138 9.51 4.95 7.66
C VAL A 138 10.11 6.35 7.72
N ASP A 139 9.81 7.23 6.76
CA ASP A 139 10.24 8.63 6.76
C ASP A 139 9.79 9.39 8.02
N GLN A 140 8.59 9.12 8.55
CA GLN A 140 8.16 9.69 9.83
C GLN A 140 8.98 9.18 11.02
N LEU A 141 9.36 7.90 11.02
CA LEU A 141 10.21 7.35 12.08
C LEU A 141 11.60 8.02 12.05
N GLU A 142 12.18 8.21 10.86
CA GLU A 142 13.48 8.87 10.71
C GLU A 142 13.43 10.36 11.05
N GLN A 143 12.38 11.09 10.64
CA GLN A 143 12.21 12.51 10.98
C GLN A 143 12.16 12.75 12.50
N HIS A 144 11.59 11.82 13.26
CA HIS A 144 11.58 11.85 14.71
C HIS A 144 12.79 11.18 15.35
N GLN A 145 13.79 10.78 14.53
CA GLN A 145 15.07 10.26 14.99
C GLN A 145 14.94 9.13 16.02
N ILE A 146 14.02 8.17 15.74
CA ILE A 146 13.91 7.00 16.61
C ILE A 146 15.25 6.28 16.69
N ASP A 147 15.66 5.89 17.89
CA ASP A 147 16.92 5.17 18.06
C ASP A 147 16.79 3.66 17.71
N GLN A 148 17.94 3.00 17.62
CA GLN A 148 18.04 1.57 17.32
C GLN A 148 18.20 0.70 18.59
N ALA A 149 17.99 1.26 19.79
CA ALA A 149 18.19 0.52 21.03
C ALA A 149 17.18 -0.60 21.23
N LEU A 150 15.96 -0.41 20.73
CA LEU A 150 14.90 -1.41 20.70
C LEU A 150 14.45 -1.65 19.24
N PRO A 151 13.81 -2.80 18.94
CA PRO A 151 13.30 -3.04 17.61
C PRO A 151 12.15 -2.10 17.25
N VAL A 152 11.93 -1.90 15.96
CA VAL A 152 10.71 -1.26 15.40
C VAL A 152 9.65 -2.34 15.22
N LEU A 153 8.45 -2.12 15.74
CA LEU A 153 7.33 -3.01 15.53
C LEU A 153 6.67 -2.73 14.18
N VAL A 154 6.40 -3.78 13.40
CA VAL A 154 5.60 -3.68 12.17
C VAL A 154 4.35 -4.55 12.34
N THR A 155 3.17 -3.94 12.44
CA THR A 155 1.90 -4.68 12.51
C THR A 155 1.42 -5.07 11.13
N GLY A 156 0.62 -6.13 11.01
CA GLY A 156 0.15 -6.62 9.70
C GLY A 156 1.30 -6.92 8.73
N ALA A 157 2.41 -7.44 9.24
CA ALA A 157 3.68 -7.59 8.55
C ALA A 157 3.62 -8.46 7.28
N THR A 158 2.61 -9.31 7.12
CA THR A 158 2.42 -10.16 5.93
C THR A 158 1.71 -9.47 4.77
N GLY A 159 1.11 -8.30 5.01
CA GLY A 159 0.44 -7.49 3.98
C GLY A 159 1.40 -6.62 3.17
N GLY A 160 0.85 -5.90 2.19
CA GLY A 160 1.65 -5.05 1.29
C GLY A 160 2.50 -4.01 2.01
N VAL A 161 1.88 -3.14 2.84
CA VAL A 161 2.60 -2.10 3.60
C VAL A 161 3.57 -2.73 4.58
N GLY A 162 3.11 -3.71 5.37
CA GLY A 162 3.93 -4.30 6.44
C GLY A 162 5.17 -5.03 5.92
N SER A 163 5.05 -5.82 4.84
CA SER A 163 6.20 -6.55 4.27
C SER A 163 7.23 -5.61 3.65
N ILE A 164 6.78 -4.57 2.95
CA ILE A 164 7.68 -3.55 2.38
C ILE A 164 8.36 -2.76 3.50
N SER A 165 7.63 -2.35 4.55
CA SER A 165 8.20 -1.65 5.70
C SER A 165 9.24 -2.50 6.43
N THR A 166 8.97 -3.80 6.62
CA THR A 166 9.94 -4.74 7.20
C THR A 166 11.25 -4.76 6.42
N ALA A 167 11.15 -4.88 5.08
CA ALA A 167 12.32 -4.90 4.21
C ALA A 167 13.09 -3.56 4.22
N ILE A 168 12.40 -2.42 4.12
CA ILE A 168 13.03 -1.09 4.16
C ILE A 168 13.76 -0.88 5.50
N LEU A 169 13.08 -1.12 6.62
CA LEU A 169 13.66 -0.92 7.95
C LEU A 169 14.90 -1.80 8.17
N ASN A 170 14.85 -3.07 7.76
CA ASN A 170 16.02 -3.94 7.82
C ASN A 170 17.18 -3.42 6.96
N ASN A 171 16.91 -2.96 5.73
CA ASN A 171 17.94 -2.42 4.84
C ASN A 171 18.59 -1.13 5.41
N LEU A 172 17.83 -0.36 6.21
CA LEU A 172 18.34 0.80 6.95
C LEU A 172 19.06 0.45 8.27
N GLY A 173 19.17 -0.84 8.60
CA GLY A 173 19.84 -1.31 9.80
C GLY A 173 19.00 -1.29 11.08
N TYR A 174 17.70 -1.04 11.00
CA TYR A 174 16.81 -1.20 12.16
C TYR A 174 16.54 -2.67 12.45
N ARG A 175 16.46 -3.01 13.73
CA ARG A 175 15.93 -4.29 14.19
C ARG A 175 14.42 -4.28 14.03
N VAL A 176 13.85 -5.31 13.43
CA VAL A 176 12.41 -5.36 13.11
C VAL A 176 11.71 -6.49 13.86
N ALA A 177 10.68 -6.16 14.63
CA ALA A 177 9.75 -7.11 15.23
C ALA A 177 8.49 -7.16 14.34
N ALA A 178 8.30 -8.24 13.60
CA ALA A 178 7.20 -8.39 12.64
C ALA A 178 5.99 -9.05 13.30
N MET A 179 4.85 -8.33 13.42
CA MET A 179 3.63 -8.86 14.02
C MET A 179 2.73 -9.50 12.97
N THR A 180 2.35 -10.75 13.23
CA THR A 180 1.37 -11.50 12.42
C THR A 180 0.60 -12.50 13.27
N GLY A 181 -0.62 -12.85 12.84
CA GLY A 181 -1.38 -14.02 13.34
C GLY A 181 -1.28 -15.24 12.43
N LYS A 182 -0.34 -15.23 11.44
CA LYS A 182 -0.18 -16.30 10.45
C LYS A 182 1.13 -17.04 10.74
N SER A 183 1.07 -18.15 11.46
CA SER A 183 2.27 -18.92 11.85
C SER A 183 3.04 -19.46 10.64
N GLU A 184 2.34 -19.83 9.57
CA GLU A 184 2.91 -20.30 8.33
C GLU A 184 3.74 -19.26 7.57
N MET A 185 3.69 -18.00 8.00
CA MET A 185 4.41 -16.89 7.37
C MET A 185 5.66 -16.44 8.14
N HIS A 186 5.98 -17.08 9.25
CA HIS A 186 7.11 -16.70 10.11
C HIS A 186 8.44 -16.75 9.35
N ASP A 187 8.74 -17.87 8.70
CA ASP A 187 10.00 -18.03 7.95
C ASP A 187 10.11 -17.01 6.81
N TRP A 188 9.00 -16.74 6.13
CA TRP A 188 9.00 -15.74 5.07
C TRP A 188 9.31 -14.33 5.59
N LEU A 189 8.75 -13.93 6.73
CA LEU A 189 9.06 -12.65 7.35
C LEU A 189 10.52 -12.54 7.79
N MET A 190 11.10 -13.64 8.31
CA MET A 190 12.53 -13.70 8.63
C MET A 190 13.39 -13.51 7.38
N THR A 191 12.99 -14.08 6.23
CA THR A 191 13.74 -13.87 4.96
C THR A 191 13.62 -12.44 4.42
N LEU A 192 12.60 -11.67 4.82
CA LEU A 192 12.47 -10.24 4.49
C LEU A 192 13.30 -9.34 5.40
N GLY A 193 13.89 -9.87 6.47
CA GLY A 193 14.75 -9.15 7.39
C GLY A 193 14.11 -8.86 8.76
N ALA A 194 13.00 -9.52 9.12
CA ALA A 194 12.52 -9.47 10.51
C ALA A 194 13.56 -10.14 11.43
N GLU A 195 13.89 -9.51 12.56
CA GLU A 195 14.74 -10.12 13.61
C GLU A 195 13.92 -11.05 14.51
N SER A 196 12.66 -10.72 14.72
CA SER A 196 11.77 -11.49 15.58
C SER A 196 10.32 -11.42 15.08
N ILE A 197 9.57 -12.45 15.43
CA ILE A 197 8.13 -12.52 15.16
C ILE A 197 7.35 -12.24 16.44
N VAL A 198 6.32 -11.41 16.32
CA VAL A 198 5.36 -11.15 17.39
C VAL A 198 4.04 -11.81 17.00
N ASP A 199 3.65 -12.82 17.76
CA ASP A 199 2.34 -13.42 17.58
C ASP A 199 1.24 -12.43 18.00
N ARG A 200 0.32 -12.13 17.09
CA ARG A 200 -0.72 -11.12 17.31
C ARG A 200 -1.69 -11.52 18.42
N GLU A 201 -2.07 -12.79 18.53
CA GLU A 201 -3.02 -13.27 19.52
C GLU A 201 -2.40 -13.19 20.93
N ALA A 202 -1.20 -13.72 21.09
CA ALA A 202 -0.46 -13.63 22.35
C ALA A 202 -0.23 -12.17 22.75
N PHE A 203 0.11 -11.28 21.80
CA PHE A 203 0.27 -9.84 22.08
C PHE A 203 -1.01 -9.19 22.58
N MET A 204 -2.17 -9.60 22.08
CA MET A 204 -3.46 -9.04 22.46
C MET A 204 -4.01 -9.68 23.75
N ASP A 205 -3.64 -10.90 24.09
CA ASP A 205 -4.08 -11.61 25.32
C ASP A 205 -3.37 -11.14 26.58
N GLU A 206 -2.25 -10.42 26.46
CA GLU A 206 -1.57 -9.83 27.60
C GLU A 206 -2.53 -8.91 28.38
N LYS A 207 -2.44 -8.93 29.72
CA LYS A 207 -3.26 -8.05 30.57
C LYS A 207 -3.04 -6.58 30.17
N PRO A 208 -4.11 -5.82 29.85
CA PRO A 208 -3.96 -4.42 29.47
C PRO A 208 -3.37 -3.60 30.61
N ARG A 209 -2.41 -2.73 30.27
CA ARG A 209 -1.83 -1.74 31.18
C ARG A 209 -1.95 -0.35 30.56
N VAL A 210 -2.06 0.65 31.39
CA VAL A 210 -2.11 2.05 30.98
C VAL A 210 -0.79 2.48 30.31
N LEU A 211 0.34 2.04 30.89
CA LEU A 211 1.68 2.05 30.33
C LEU A 211 2.31 0.69 30.63
N ASP A 212 2.79 0.03 29.60
CA ASP A 212 3.50 -1.24 29.71
C ASP A 212 5.02 -1.01 29.69
N ARG A 213 5.81 -2.09 29.82
CA ARG A 213 7.26 -2.03 29.61
C ARG A 213 7.54 -1.54 28.18
N GLU A 214 8.52 -0.67 28.03
CA GLU A 214 9.04 -0.24 26.74
C GLU A 214 9.68 -1.42 26.03
N GLN A 215 9.22 -1.71 24.81
CA GLN A 215 9.66 -2.85 24.02
C GLN A 215 10.08 -2.45 22.59
N TYR A 216 9.60 -1.29 22.10
CA TYR A 216 9.81 -0.85 20.74
C TYR A 216 10.28 0.60 20.67
N SER A 217 11.24 0.89 19.78
CA SER A 217 11.69 2.26 19.50
C SER A 217 10.63 3.07 18.75
N GLY A 218 9.83 2.39 17.97
CA GLY A 218 8.71 2.96 17.20
C GLY A 218 7.89 1.86 16.56
N ALA A 219 6.88 2.23 15.77
CA ALA A 219 6.08 1.26 15.05
C ALA A 219 5.60 1.77 13.69
N VAL A 220 5.55 0.87 12.70
CA VAL A 220 4.72 1.00 11.50
C VAL A 220 3.43 0.25 11.77
N GLU A 221 2.34 1.00 11.90
CA GLU A 221 1.06 0.48 12.38
C GLU A 221 0.01 0.53 11.26
N VAL A 222 -0.49 -0.65 10.85
CA VAL A 222 -1.45 -0.80 9.77
C VAL A 222 -2.77 -1.43 10.21
N ALA A 223 -2.92 -1.72 11.51
CA ALA A 223 -4.09 -2.42 12.03
C ALA A 223 -5.16 -1.47 12.59
N GLY A 224 -4.77 -0.41 13.29
CA GLY A 224 -5.72 0.45 13.99
C GLY A 224 -6.34 -0.23 15.22
N GLY A 225 -7.50 0.29 15.67
CA GLY A 225 -8.32 -0.32 16.70
C GLY A 225 -7.59 -0.59 18.02
N ASP A 226 -7.90 -1.73 18.62
CA ASP A 226 -7.30 -2.18 19.90
C ASP A 226 -5.81 -2.51 19.75
N VAL A 227 -5.36 -2.93 18.57
CA VAL A 227 -3.93 -3.20 18.30
C VAL A 227 -3.12 -1.92 18.47
N LEU A 228 -3.53 -0.81 17.82
CA LEU A 228 -2.87 0.48 17.98
C LEU A 228 -2.84 0.93 19.43
N SER A 229 -3.96 0.80 20.16
CA SER A 229 -4.02 1.13 21.58
C SER A 229 -2.95 0.39 22.39
N ARG A 230 -2.80 -0.90 22.12
CA ARG A 230 -1.82 -1.75 22.79
C ARG A 230 -0.39 -1.37 22.41
N VAL A 231 -0.12 -1.11 21.13
CA VAL A 231 1.18 -0.68 20.60
C VAL A 231 1.64 0.59 21.31
N LEU A 232 0.77 1.60 21.44
CA LEU A 232 1.09 2.87 22.10
C LEU A 232 1.60 2.68 23.54
N THR A 233 1.12 1.67 24.27
CA THR A 233 1.58 1.43 25.64
C THR A 233 2.99 0.83 25.74
N LYS A 234 3.51 0.25 24.67
CA LYS A 234 4.79 -0.50 24.61
C LYS A 234 5.91 0.25 23.89
N VAL A 235 5.61 1.37 23.26
CA VAL A 235 6.61 2.22 22.60
C VAL A 235 7.36 3.02 23.67
N LYS A 236 8.67 3.15 23.49
CA LYS A 236 9.57 3.83 24.42
C LYS A 236 9.38 5.35 24.43
N TYR A 237 10.02 6.00 25.40
CA TYR A 237 10.10 7.46 25.51
C TYR A 237 10.55 8.12 24.20
N ASN A 238 9.83 9.15 23.74
CA ASN A 238 10.01 9.86 22.46
C ASN A 238 9.91 8.97 21.22
N GLY A 239 9.34 7.77 21.29
CA GLY A 239 9.12 6.93 20.14
C GLY A 239 7.99 7.43 19.24
N THR A 240 7.97 6.96 17.99
CA THR A 240 7.00 7.36 16.98
C THR A 240 6.22 6.15 16.46
N VAL A 241 4.91 6.30 16.32
CA VAL A 241 4.01 5.35 15.69
C VAL A 241 3.43 5.97 14.44
N SER A 242 3.77 5.44 13.25
CA SER A 242 3.17 5.83 11.99
C SER A 242 1.92 4.99 11.72
N LEU A 243 0.76 5.63 11.59
CA LEU A 243 -0.55 5.00 11.44
C LEU A 243 -1.08 5.15 10.02
N SER A 244 -1.32 4.03 9.32
CA SER A 244 -1.84 4.03 7.95
C SER A 244 -3.02 3.09 7.70
N GLY A 245 -3.43 2.28 8.68
CA GLY A 245 -4.44 1.25 8.48
C GLY A 245 -5.53 1.18 9.55
N LEU A 246 -6.55 0.34 9.27
CA LEU A 246 -7.75 0.20 10.08
C LEU A 246 -8.32 -1.24 10.09
N THR A 247 -7.49 -2.24 9.77
CA THR A 247 -7.96 -3.63 9.61
C THR A 247 -8.46 -4.27 10.91
N ALA A 248 -8.00 -3.79 12.08
CA ALA A 248 -8.50 -4.18 13.39
C ALA A 248 -9.55 -3.22 13.97
N GLY A 249 -9.90 -2.15 13.24
CA GLY A 249 -10.94 -1.21 13.62
C GLY A 249 -10.60 0.25 13.41
N VAL A 250 -11.64 1.09 13.34
CA VAL A 250 -11.53 2.54 13.10
C VAL A 250 -11.46 3.36 14.41
N LYS A 251 -11.88 2.79 15.52
CA LYS A 251 -11.88 3.47 16.83
C LYS A 251 -10.63 3.08 17.58
N VAL A 252 -9.97 4.05 18.24
CA VAL A 252 -8.74 3.84 19.02
C VAL A 252 -9.05 4.10 20.49
N PRO A 253 -9.27 3.04 21.32
CA PRO A 253 -9.52 3.18 22.75
C PRO A 253 -8.21 3.38 23.54
N ALA A 254 -7.48 4.46 23.25
CA ALA A 254 -6.22 4.81 23.89
C ALA A 254 -6.43 5.80 25.04
N THR A 255 -5.49 5.80 25.99
CA THR A 255 -5.41 6.83 27.03
C THR A 255 -4.40 7.91 26.63
N VAL A 256 -4.39 9.03 27.35
CA VAL A 256 -3.42 10.11 27.10
C VAL A 256 -2.03 9.81 27.66
N TYR A 257 -1.88 8.82 28.52
CA TYR A 257 -0.64 8.53 29.23
C TYR A 257 0.58 8.27 28.35
N PRO A 258 0.51 7.50 27.26
CA PRO A 258 1.65 7.34 26.35
C PRO A 258 2.14 8.68 25.82
N PHE A 259 1.24 9.60 25.54
CA PHE A 259 1.59 10.91 24.96
C PHE A 259 2.20 11.85 26.01
N ILE A 260 1.57 12.00 27.18
CA ILE A 260 2.02 12.99 28.17
C ILE A 260 3.16 12.50 29.07
N LEU A 261 3.33 11.17 29.24
CA LEU A 261 4.37 10.61 30.10
C LEU A 261 5.56 10.03 29.34
N ARG A 262 5.39 9.72 28.04
CA ARG A 262 6.47 9.22 27.20
C ARG A 262 6.73 10.08 25.95
N GLY A 263 5.98 11.15 25.73
CA GLY A 263 6.15 12.02 24.59
C GLY A 263 6.02 11.29 23.23
N ILE A 264 5.18 10.24 23.15
CA ILE A 264 5.02 9.45 21.93
C ILE A 264 4.37 10.30 20.85
N HIS A 265 4.91 10.20 19.64
CA HIS A 265 4.34 10.79 18.44
C HIS A 265 3.45 9.77 17.75
N LEU A 266 2.18 10.10 17.52
CA LEU A 266 1.28 9.36 16.65
C LEU A 266 1.15 10.12 15.33
N ALA A 267 1.80 9.62 14.27
CA ALA A 267 1.85 10.26 12.95
C ALA A 267 0.85 9.59 12.00
N GLY A 268 -0.17 10.32 11.54
CA GLY A 268 -1.07 9.87 10.48
C GLY A 268 -0.37 9.87 9.12
N ILE A 269 -0.54 8.79 8.37
CA ILE A 269 0.06 8.61 7.04
C ILE A 269 -1.01 8.70 5.97
N ASP A 270 -1.07 9.81 5.26
CA ASP A 270 -1.93 9.97 4.08
C ASP A 270 -1.11 9.76 2.79
N SER A 271 -1.26 8.59 2.17
CA SER A 271 -0.72 8.28 0.84
C SER A 271 -1.71 8.60 -0.29
N VAL A 272 -2.96 8.97 0.02
CA VAL A 272 -4.00 9.25 -0.99
C VAL A 272 -3.80 10.63 -1.58
N TYR A 273 -3.82 11.67 -0.75
CA TYR A 273 -3.67 13.07 -1.17
C TYR A 273 -2.29 13.65 -0.81
N CYS A 274 -1.31 12.77 -0.57
CA CYS A 274 0.08 13.18 -0.37
C CYS A 274 0.52 14.16 -1.47
N PRO A 275 0.99 15.35 -1.11
CA PRO A 275 1.43 16.36 -2.09
C PRO A 275 2.42 15.79 -3.09
N ILE A 276 2.28 16.17 -4.38
CA ILE A 276 3.09 15.60 -5.48
C ILE A 276 4.59 15.73 -5.27
N ALA A 277 5.06 16.81 -4.66
CA ALA A 277 6.48 16.99 -4.35
C ALA A 277 6.98 15.97 -3.32
N LYS A 278 6.22 15.72 -2.25
CA LYS A 278 6.53 14.70 -1.24
C LYS A 278 6.44 13.30 -1.85
N ARG A 279 5.42 13.04 -2.67
CA ARG A 279 5.24 11.78 -3.39
C ARG A 279 6.45 11.47 -4.28
N LYS A 280 6.88 12.42 -5.11
CA LYS A 280 8.09 12.28 -5.96
C LYS A 280 9.34 12.02 -5.12
N ALA A 281 9.51 12.72 -4.00
CA ALA A 281 10.64 12.49 -3.09
C ALA A 281 10.63 11.06 -2.51
N MET A 282 9.46 10.55 -2.10
CA MET A 282 9.36 9.16 -1.59
C MET A 282 9.60 8.11 -2.69
N TRP A 283 9.10 8.33 -3.91
CA TRP A 283 9.41 7.45 -5.03
C TRP A 283 10.91 7.44 -5.36
N GLN A 284 11.58 8.59 -5.25
CA GLN A 284 13.05 8.66 -5.39
C GLN A 284 13.76 7.87 -4.28
N ARG A 285 13.31 7.97 -3.03
CA ARG A 285 13.86 7.18 -1.92
C ARG A 285 13.64 5.67 -2.12
N LEU A 286 12.47 5.26 -2.63
CA LEU A 286 12.19 3.86 -2.98
C LEU A 286 13.07 3.32 -4.12
N ALA A 287 13.65 4.20 -4.93
CA ALA A 287 14.62 3.85 -5.96
C ALA A 287 16.08 3.88 -5.47
N THR A 288 16.36 4.48 -4.31
CA THR A 288 17.70 4.72 -3.77
C THR A 288 17.90 4.10 -2.39
N ASP A 289 17.80 4.89 -1.32
CA ASP A 289 18.10 4.48 0.06
C ASP A 289 17.03 3.55 0.69
N TYR A 290 15.80 3.59 0.22
CA TYR A 290 14.74 2.65 0.61
C TYR A 290 14.58 1.48 -0.36
N LYS A 291 15.47 1.37 -1.35
CA LYS A 291 15.37 0.35 -2.39
C LYS A 291 15.47 -1.06 -1.81
N LEU A 292 14.52 -1.88 -2.22
CA LEU A 292 14.52 -3.30 -1.92
C LEU A 292 15.56 -4.03 -2.80
N SER A 293 16.16 -5.09 -2.29
CA SER A 293 16.97 -5.99 -3.10
C SER A 293 16.08 -6.77 -4.10
N ASP A 294 16.68 -7.29 -5.18
CA ASP A 294 15.94 -8.12 -6.15
C ASP A 294 15.32 -9.36 -5.49
N GLN A 295 16.01 -9.93 -4.49
CA GLN A 295 15.45 -11.03 -3.71
C GLN A 295 14.19 -10.61 -2.94
N GLN A 296 14.20 -9.45 -2.27
CA GLN A 296 13.03 -8.93 -1.54
C GLN A 296 11.88 -8.58 -2.51
N PHE A 297 12.17 -7.98 -3.68
CA PHE A 297 11.16 -7.76 -4.71
C PHE A 297 10.50 -9.07 -5.17
N ASN A 298 11.29 -10.12 -5.41
CA ASN A 298 10.76 -11.42 -5.83
C ASN A 298 9.91 -12.10 -4.74
N GLN A 299 10.28 -11.93 -3.48
CA GLN A 299 9.54 -12.49 -2.35
C GLN A 299 8.24 -11.75 -2.06
N ILE A 300 8.26 -10.40 -2.16
CA ILE A 300 7.09 -9.54 -1.89
C ILE A 300 6.14 -9.56 -3.08
N GLY A 301 6.62 -9.53 -4.30
CA GLY A 301 5.82 -9.63 -5.53
C GLY A 301 5.30 -11.06 -5.73
N HIS A 302 4.41 -11.48 -4.85
CA HIS A 302 3.99 -12.86 -4.65
C HIS A 302 3.41 -13.52 -5.90
N GLU A 303 2.52 -12.82 -6.61
CA GLU A 303 1.83 -13.38 -7.76
C GLU A 303 1.55 -12.31 -8.83
N VAL A 304 1.79 -12.70 -10.09
CA VAL A 304 1.38 -11.91 -11.26
C VAL A 304 0.18 -12.61 -11.90
N ILE A 305 -0.90 -11.87 -12.08
CA ILE A 305 -2.19 -12.37 -12.55
C ILE A 305 -2.68 -11.62 -13.79
N THR A 306 -3.74 -12.11 -14.40
CA THR A 306 -4.45 -11.44 -15.50
C THR A 306 -5.70 -10.70 -15.00
N LEU A 307 -6.33 -9.89 -15.86
CA LEU A 307 -7.62 -9.26 -15.54
C LEU A 307 -8.72 -10.28 -15.19
N ALA A 308 -8.69 -11.47 -15.79
CA ALA A 308 -9.70 -12.50 -15.56
C ALA A 308 -9.65 -13.06 -14.14
N ASP A 309 -8.46 -13.07 -13.53
CA ASP A 309 -8.26 -13.64 -12.19
C ASP A 309 -8.76 -12.70 -11.07
N LEU A 310 -9.04 -11.42 -11.37
CA LEU A 310 -9.43 -10.43 -10.37
C LEU A 310 -10.71 -10.81 -9.63
N SER A 311 -11.69 -11.39 -10.31
CA SER A 311 -12.97 -11.82 -9.71
C SER A 311 -12.77 -12.86 -8.59
N GLU A 312 -11.72 -13.69 -8.67
CA GLU A 312 -11.36 -14.66 -7.65
C GLU A 312 -10.44 -14.07 -6.57
N LYS A 313 -9.47 -13.22 -6.98
CA LYS A 313 -8.43 -12.71 -6.07
C LYS A 313 -8.91 -11.61 -5.14
N LEU A 314 -9.76 -10.68 -5.61
CA LEU A 314 -10.23 -9.56 -4.79
C LEU A 314 -10.97 -10.01 -3.52
N PRO A 315 -11.90 -11.01 -3.55
CA PRO A 315 -12.52 -11.52 -2.33
C PRO A 315 -11.53 -12.16 -1.34
N LYS A 316 -10.50 -12.85 -1.83
CA LYS A 316 -9.46 -13.46 -0.98
C LYS A 316 -8.64 -12.42 -0.22
N ILE A 317 -8.38 -11.26 -0.84
CA ILE A 317 -7.67 -10.15 -0.20
C ILE A 317 -8.52 -9.58 0.94
N LEU A 318 -9.83 -9.41 0.75
CA LEU A 318 -10.75 -8.94 1.80
C LEU A 318 -10.78 -9.87 3.02
N SER A 319 -10.74 -11.18 2.81
CA SER A 319 -10.76 -12.17 3.89
C SER A 319 -9.43 -12.29 4.66
N GLY A 320 -8.44 -11.43 4.36
CA GLY A 320 -7.13 -11.44 5.03
C GLY A 320 -6.16 -12.49 4.47
N GLY A 321 -6.48 -13.16 3.36
CA GLY A 321 -5.64 -14.18 2.72
C GLY A 321 -4.41 -13.63 1.99
N ALA A 322 -4.17 -12.31 2.02
CA ALA A 322 -3.07 -11.69 1.29
C ALA A 322 -1.69 -12.06 1.87
N LYS A 323 -0.73 -12.26 0.95
CA LYS A 323 0.70 -12.38 1.21
C LYS A 323 1.43 -11.41 0.28
N GLY A 324 2.22 -10.48 0.83
CA GLY A 324 2.96 -9.51 0.02
C GLY A 324 2.07 -8.76 -0.96
N ARG A 325 2.42 -8.81 -2.24
CA ARG A 325 1.76 -8.05 -3.31
C ARG A 325 1.30 -8.95 -4.47
N TYR A 326 0.17 -8.58 -5.04
CA TYR A 326 -0.39 -9.13 -6.27
C TYR A 326 -0.38 -8.06 -7.35
N LEU A 327 -0.07 -8.45 -8.59
CA LEU A 327 0.00 -7.54 -9.74
C LEU A 327 -0.84 -8.08 -10.88
N VAL A 328 -1.60 -7.20 -11.53
CA VAL A 328 -2.15 -7.47 -12.87
C VAL A 328 -1.09 -7.10 -13.89
N SER A 329 -0.82 -8.01 -14.83
CA SER A 329 0.10 -7.79 -15.96
C SER A 329 -0.66 -7.66 -17.28
N PHE A 330 -0.21 -6.72 -18.11
CA PHE A 330 -0.72 -6.46 -19.45
C PHE A 330 0.37 -6.69 -20.52
N VAL A 331 1.53 -7.26 -20.14
CA VAL A 331 2.70 -7.52 -21.00
C VAL A 331 3.17 -8.96 -20.86
#